data_0915583ff8157055af934b57bd8cbd4d
#
_entry.id   0915583ff8157055af934b57bd8cbd4d
#
_cell.length_a   1.000
_cell.length_b   1.000
_cell.length_c   1.000
_cell.angle_alpha   90.00
_cell.angle_beta   90.00
_cell.angle_gamma   90.00
#
_symmetry.space_group_name_H-M   'P 1'
#
loop_
_entity.id
_entity.type
_entity.pdbx_description
1 polymer ?
#
loop_
_entity_poly.entity_id
_entity_poly.type
_entity_poly.pdbx_seq_one_letter_code
_entity_poly.pdbx_strand_id
1 'polypeptide(L)'
;YAAGRKQILNNPRTYGEVLWRPVDRRENYVKRCVGLPGDTLQIVDGQVMIDGKAIQNPENLQFNYFVQTTGPYIPEEMFRELGISNADRTLMEDSGYEIGLLEMGLDSRNAQGKLNPVYHLPLTKKMYDTLLGNKKLISKIIMEPEAYAGQMYPLNLYTKWDRNNYGPIWIPAKGATITLTPDNLPIYERCIVAYEGNKLEVKSD
;
A
#
# COMPACT_ATOMS: atom_id res chain seq x y z
N TYR A 1 18.44 -6.30 -0.80
CA TYR A 1 18.65 -5.68 0.52
C TYR A 1 20.12 -5.41 0.81
N ALA A 2 20.99 -6.42 0.75
CA ALA A 2 22.44 -6.26 1.01
C ALA A 2 23.12 -5.28 0.04
N ALA A 3 22.80 -5.34 -1.25
CA ALA A 3 23.33 -4.42 -2.26
C ALA A 3 22.89 -2.96 -2.01
N GLY A 4 21.63 -2.72 -1.69
CA GLY A 4 21.13 -1.38 -1.38
C GLY A 4 21.75 -0.79 -0.11
N ARG A 5 21.91 -1.61 0.94
CA ARG A 5 22.61 -1.19 2.17
C ARG A 5 24.05 -0.79 1.89
N LYS A 6 24.77 -1.58 1.10
CA LYS A 6 26.15 -1.30 0.72
C LYS A 6 26.24 -0.02 -0.12
N GLN A 7 25.29 0.20 -1.02
CA GLN A 7 25.20 1.44 -1.81
C GLN A 7 25.07 2.68 -0.93
N ILE A 8 24.18 2.65 0.07
CA ILE A 8 23.95 3.77 1.02
C ILE A 8 25.21 4.02 1.83
N LEU A 9 25.80 2.97 2.43
CA LEU A 9 26.97 3.09 3.29
C LEU A 9 28.22 3.60 2.54
N ASN A 10 28.36 3.24 1.26
CA ASN A 10 29.50 3.65 0.45
C ASN A 10 29.35 5.03 -0.22
N ASN A 11 28.20 5.68 -0.10
CA ASN A 11 27.94 6.98 -0.73
C ASN A 11 27.45 8.03 0.27
N PRO A 12 28.25 8.39 1.30
CA PRO A 12 27.82 9.35 2.33
C PRO A 12 27.61 10.76 1.77
N ARG A 13 28.23 11.10 0.63
CA ARG A 13 28.00 12.41 -0.03
C ARG A 13 26.58 12.54 -0.59
N THR A 14 25.99 11.43 -1.02
CA THR A 14 24.61 11.42 -1.60
C THR A 14 23.55 11.19 -0.55
N TYR A 15 23.80 10.30 0.41
CA TYR A 15 22.79 9.84 1.39
C TYR A 15 23.02 10.37 2.80
N GLY A 16 24.11 11.12 3.05
CA GLY A 16 24.54 11.52 4.39
C GLY A 16 25.22 10.37 5.14
N GLU A 17 25.64 10.66 6.36
CA GLU A 17 26.23 9.66 7.25
C GLU A 17 25.16 8.79 7.91
N VAL A 18 25.37 7.47 7.93
CA VAL A 18 24.49 6.54 8.64
C VAL A 18 24.75 6.61 10.13
N LEU A 19 23.80 7.17 10.86
CA LEU A 19 23.86 7.26 12.32
C LEU A 19 23.27 6.02 12.98
N TRP A 20 24.04 5.38 13.85
CA TRP A 20 23.59 4.28 14.69
C TRP A 20 23.08 4.84 16.02
N ARG A 21 21.77 4.82 16.21
CA ARG A 21 21.15 5.26 17.46
C ARG A 21 20.88 4.06 18.36
N PRO A 22 21.12 4.16 19.69
CA PRO A 22 20.67 3.16 20.64
C PRO A 22 19.15 3.04 20.62
N VAL A 23 18.61 1.90 21.09
CA VAL A 23 17.18 1.55 20.94
C VAL A 23 16.26 2.62 21.53
N ASP A 24 16.64 3.21 22.65
CA ASP A 24 15.89 4.28 23.33
C ASP A 24 15.85 5.61 22.57
N ARG A 25 16.72 5.78 21.57
CA ARG A 25 16.76 6.97 20.72
C ARG A 25 16.30 6.71 19.29
N ARG A 26 15.73 5.52 19.02
CA ARG A 26 15.11 5.20 17.72
C ARG A 26 13.65 5.59 17.74
N GLU A 27 13.13 5.98 16.58
CA GLU A 27 11.70 6.21 16.43
C GLU A 27 10.96 4.89 16.59
N ASN A 28 9.89 4.91 17.38
CA ASN A 28 9.03 3.76 17.59
C ASN A 28 7.84 3.85 16.63
N TYR A 29 7.72 2.87 15.74
CA TYR A 29 6.59 2.76 14.84
C TYR A 29 5.53 1.86 15.45
N VAL A 30 4.32 2.38 15.60
CA VAL A 30 3.16 1.61 16.04
C VAL A 30 2.39 1.16 14.81
N LYS A 31 2.14 -0.15 14.71
CA LYS A 31 1.31 -0.76 13.67
C LYS A 31 0.29 -1.67 14.32
N ARG A 32 -0.91 -1.76 13.73
CA ARG A 32 -1.93 -2.70 14.20
C ARG A 32 -1.44 -4.13 13.97
N CYS A 33 -1.47 -4.95 15.01
CA CYS A 33 -1.25 -6.38 14.88
C CYS A 33 -2.57 -7.02 14.40
N VAL A 34 -2.57 -7.61 13.23
CA VAL A 34 -3.75 -8.21 12.60
C VAL A 34 -3.74 -9.74 12.59
N GLY A 35 -2.59 -10.37 12.85
CA GLY A 35 -2.46 -11.82 12.95
C GLY A 35 -1.54 -12.20 14.11
N LEU A 36 -1.84 -13.29 14.77
CA LEU A 36 -1.09 -13.84 15.92
C LEU A 36 -0.39 -15.14 15.52
N PRO A 37 0.65 -15.57 16.28
CA PRO A 37 1.26 -16.87 16.07
C PRO A 37 0.23 -18.02 16.12
N GLY A 38 0.18 -18.82 15.07
CA GLY A 38 -0.79 -19.88 14.85
C GLY A 38 -1.86 -19.54 13.81
N ASP A 39 -2.12 -18.27 13.59
CA ASP A 39 -3.15 -17.81 12.64
C ASP A 39 -2.73 -18.01 11.18
N THR A 40 -3.72 -18.15 10.32
CA THR A 40 -3.58 -18.03 8.87
C THR A 40 -4.16 -16.71 8.42
N LEU A 41 -3.28 -15.77 8.03
CA LEU A 41 -3.65 -14.45 7.53
C LEU A 41 -3.89 -14.49 6.03
N GLN A 42 -4.97 -13.88 5.58
CA GLN A 42 -5.27 -13.64 4.17
C GLN A 42 -5.97 -12.29 4.00
N ILE A 43 -5.79 -11.65 2.86
CA ILE A 43 -6.62 -10.51 2.43
C ILE A 43 -7.36 -10.95 1.17
N VAL A 44 -8.67 -10.75 1.15
CA VAL A 44 -9.56 -11.06 0.03
C VAL A 44 -10.39 -9.81 -0.27
N ASP A 45 -10.22 -9.25 -1.46
CA ASP A 45 -10.88 -8.00 -1.89
C ASP A 45 -10.77 -6.87 -0.85
N GLY A 46 -9.56 -6.70 -0.27
CA GLY A 46 -9.28 -5.69 0.75
C GLY A 46 -9.78 -6.02 2.15
N GLN A 47 -10.48 -7.16 2.33
CA GLN A 47 -10.95 -7.65 3.63
C GLN A 47 -9.91 -8.56 4.27
N VAL A 48 -9.47 -8.23 5.50
CA VAL A 48 -8.57 -9.11 6.26
C VAL A 48 -9.35 -10.31 6.80
N MET A 49 -8.80 -11.49 6.55
CA MET A 49 -9.31 -12.78 6.99
C MET A 49 -8.30 -13.42 7.93
N ILE A 50 -8.78 -13.97 9.05
CA ILE A 50 -8.00 -14.81 9.97
C ILE A 50 -8.68 -16.18 10.05
N ASP A 51 -7.93 -17.22 9.75
CA ASP A 51 -8.43 -18.62 9.69
C ASP A 51 -9.70 -18.75 8.84
N GLY A 52 -9.72 -18.05 7.70
CA GLY A 52 -10.85 -18.02 6.77
C GLY A 52 -12.07 -17.22 7.23
N LYS A 53 -11.97 -16.48 8.35
CA LYS A 53 -13.05 -15.63 8.87
C LYS A 53 -12.69 -14.16 8.72
N ALA A 54 -13.63 -13.34 8.21
CA ALA A 54 -13.45 -11.91 8.13
C ALA A 54 -13.35 -11.29 9.53
N ILE A 55 -12.31 -10.47 9.75
CA ILE A 55 -12.24 -9.62 10.95
C ILE A 55 -12.95 -8.30 10.70
N GLN A 56 -13.40 -7.64 11.77
CA GLN A 56 -14.01 -6.33 11.66
C GLN A 56 -12.96 -5.30 11.23
N ASN A 57 -13.18 -4.66 10.09
CA ASN A 57 -12.35 -3.56 9.65
C ASN A 57 -12.47 -2.36 10.60
N PRO A 58 -11.37 -1.63 10.86
CA PRO A 58 -11.45 -0.35 11.59
C PRO A 58 -12.38 0.63 10.88
N GLU A 59 -13.15 1.41 11.65
CA GLU A 59 -14.08 2.42 11.12
C GLU A 59 -13.39 3.43 10.18
N ASN A 60 -12.13 3.78 10.52
CA ASN A 60 -11.33 4.74 9.75
C ASN A 60 -10.33 4.05 8.79
N LEU A 61 -10.63 2.83 8.34
CA LEU A 61 -9.85 2.19 7.28
C LEU A 61 -9.90 3.04 6.02
N GLN A 62 -8.73 3.32 5.44
CA GLN A 62 -8.58 4.13 4.24
C GLN A 62 -8.04 3.30 3.08
N PHE A 63 -8.56 3.58 1.88
CA PHE A 63 -7.98 3.16 0.61
C PHE A 63 -7.69 4.39 -0.23
N ASN A 64 -6.76 4.26 -1.18
CA ASN A 64 -6.47 5.33 -2.11
C ASN A 64 -7.45 5.32 -3.29
N TYR A 65 -7.85 6.51 -3.71
CA TYR A 65 -8.77 6.71 -4.83
C TYR A 65 -8.30 7.84 -5.73
N PHE A 66 -8.60 7.71 -7.02
CA PHE A 66 -8.59 8.81 -7.96
C PHE A 66 -9.99 9.42 -8.02
N VAL A 67 -10.07 10.72 -7.79
CA VAL A 67 -11.32 11.49 -7.72
C VAL A 67 -11.29 12.56 -8.79
N GLN A 68 -12.11 12.40 -9.84
CA GLN A 68 -12.25 13.39 -10.90
C GLN A 68 -13.41 14.33 -10.61
N THR A 69 -13.18 15.62 -10.81
CA THR A 69 -14.22 16.64 -10.66
C THR A 69 -15.00 16.85 -11.95
N THR A 70 -16.07 17.65 -11.88
CA THR A 70 -16.89 18.09 -13.04
C THR A 70 -16.27 19.30 -13.75
N GLY A 71 -15.16 19.85 -13.23
CA GLY A 71 -14.46 21.02 -13.79
C GLY A 71 -13.85 21.93 -12.71
N PRO A 72 -14.58 22.30 -11.66
CA PRO A 72 -14.01 23.08 -10.56
C PRO A 72 -13.06 22.24 -9.71
N TYR A 73 -12.10 22.90 -9.07
CA TYR A 73 -11.26 22.27 -8.03
C TYR A 73 -12.08 21.97 -6.79
N ILE A 74 -11.67 20.95 -6.04
CA ILE A 74 -12.25 20.68 -4.71
C ILE A 74 -11.85 21.83 -3.78
N PRO A 75 -12.81 22.51 -3.12
CA PRO A 75 -12.49 23.61 -2.21
C PRO A 75 -11.66 23.17 -1.00
N GLU A 76 -10.76 24.04 -0.54
CA GLU A 76 -9.96 23.81 0.68
C GLU A 76 -10.82 23.49 1.92
N GLU A 77 -11.99 24.12 2.01
CA GLU A 77 -12.94 23.90 3.10
C GLU A 77 -13.43 22.45 3.13
N MET A 78 -13.73 21.88 1.98
CA MET A 78 -14.13 20.47 1.87
C MET A 78 -13.02 19.51 2.29
N PHE A 79 -11.75 19.78 1.95
CA PHE A 79 -10.62 18.99 2.44
C PHE A 79 -10.52 19.05 3.97
N ARG A 80 -10.72 20.25 4.56
CA ARG A 80 -10.72 20.40 6.03
C ARG A 80 -11.87 19.64 6.70
N GLU A 81 -13.09 19.72 6.14
CA GLU A 81 -14.25 18.98 6.63
C GLU A 81 -14.07 17.47 6.56
N LEU A 82 -13.41 16.98 5.49
CA LEU A 82 -13.06 15.57 5.33
C LEU A 82 -11.85 15.15 6.17
N GLY A 83 -11.09 16.10 6.76
CA GLY A 83 -9.88 15.80 7.51
C GLY A 83 -8.70 15.36 6.63
N ILE A 84 -8.68 15.74 5.35
CA ILE A 84 -7.60 15.41 4.40
C ILE A 84 -6.58 16.54 4.40
N SER A 85 -5.36 16.24 4.84
CA SER A 85 -4.26 17.22 4.88
C SER A 85 -3.67 17.49 3.50
N ASN A 86 -2.89 18.57 3.38
CA ASN A 86 -2.16 18.88 2.14
C ASN A 86 -1.14 17.80 1.77
N ALA A 87 -0.59 17.10 2.77
CA ALA A 87 0.38 16.03 2.55
C ALA A 87 -0.27 14.74 2.03
N ASP A 88 -1.58 14.57 2.29
CA ASP A 88 -2.33 13.35 1.93
C ASP A 88 -3.02 13.46 0.57
N ARG A 89 -2.93 14.59 -0.11
CA ARG A 89 -3.59 14.82 -1.39
C ARG A 89 -2.59 15.17 -2.49
N THR A 90 -2.79 14.60 -3.65
CA THR A 90 -2.02 14.91 -4.86
C THR A 90 -2.97 15.31 -5.96
N LEU A 91 -2.76 16.49 -6.54
CA LEU A 91 -3.45 16.93 -7.75
C LEU A 91 -2.68 16.42 -8.98
N MET A 92 -3.34 15.65 -9.84
CA MET A 92 -2.76 14.96 -10.99
C MET A 92 -2.88 15.82 -12.25
N GLU A 93 -2.17 16.96 -12.30
CA GLU A 93 -2.24 17.90 -13.43
C GLU A 93 -1.09 17.77 -14.43
N ASP A 94 -0.05 17.01 -14.10
CA ASP A 94 1.08 16.80 -15.02
C ASP A 94 0.63 15.94 -16.22
N SER A 95 1.02 16.38 -17.43
CA SER A 95 0.72 15.66 -18.67
C SER A 95 1.23 14.21 -18.69
N GLY A 96 2.24 13.88 -17.88
CA GLY A 96 2.75 12.54 -17.69
C GLY A 96 1.73 11.55 -17.11
N TYR A 97 0.71 12.03 -16.40
CA TYR A 97 -0.35 11.20 -15.82
C TYR A 97 -1.54 10.98 -16.77
N GLU A 98 -1.71 11.82 -17.80
CA GLU A 98 -2.94 11.85 -18.60
C GLU A 98 -3.30 10.50 -19.21
N ILE A 99 -2.33 9.80 -19.79
CA ILE A 99 -2.57 8.49 -20.43
C ILE A 99 -3.12 7.49 -19.41
N GLY A 100 -2.47 7.37 -18.24
CA GLY A 100 -2.92 6.45 -17.19
C GLY A 100 -4.29 6.82 -16.62
N LEU A 101 -4.60 8.12 -16.49
CA LEU A 101 -5.92 8.58 -16.05
C LEU A 101 -7.01 8.23 -17.09
N LEU A 102 -6.73 8.38 -18.37
CA LEU A 102 -7.66 8.00 -19.45
C LEU A 102 -7.89 6.49 -19.49
N GLU A 103 -6.86 5.68 -19.32
CA GLU A 103 -6.98 4.21 -19.25
C GLU A 103 -7.87 3.76 -18.08
N MET A 104 -7.86 4.49 -16.97
CA MET A 104 -8.78 4.29 -15.85
C MET A 104 -10.19 4.83 -16.13
N GLY A 105 -10.42 5.47 -17.29
CA GLY A 105 -11.70 6.08 -17.64
C GLY A 105 -11.99 7.37 -16.88
N LEU A 106 -10.95 8.09 -16.43
CA LEU A 106 -11.05 9.45 -15.88
C LEU A 106 -10.87 10.44 -17.03
N ASP A 107 -11.88 10.54 -17.88
CA ASP A 107 -11.84 11.19 -19.20
C ASP A 107 -12.69 12.46 -19.30
N SER A 108 -13.34 12.87 -18.23
CA SER A 108 -14.15 14.09 -18.20
C SER A 108 -13.30 15.33 -18.52
N ARG A 109 -13.75 16.15 -19.48
CA ARG A 109 -13.04 17.32 -19.99
C ARG A 109 -13.88 18.58 -19.91
N ASN A 110 -13.21 19.73 -19.79
CA ASN A 110 -13.86 21.02 -19.88
C ASN A 110 -14.15 21.43 -21.36
N ALA A 111 -14.79 22.57 -21.55
CA ALA A 111 -15.13 23.09 -22.88
C ALA A 111 -13.90 23.36 -23.78
N GLN A 112 -12.71 23.52 -23.22
CA GLN A 112 -11.46 23.72 -23.92
C GLN A 112 -10.73 22.40 -24.23
N GLY A 113 -11.35 21.25 -23.92
CA GLY A 113 -10.77 19.91 -24.15
C GLY A 113 -9.70 19.49 -23.12
N LYS A 114 -9.42 20.33 -22.10
CA LYS A 114 -8.49 19.96 -21.00
C LYS A 114 -9.18 19.00 -20.05
N LEU A 115 -8.43 18.00 -19.57
CA LEU A 115 -8.89 17.07 -18.55
C LEU A 115 -9.31 17.85 -17.28
N ASN A 116 -10.48 17.52 -16.76
CA ASN A 116 -10.94 18.07 -15.48
C ASN A 116 -10.03 17.64 -14.34
N PRO A 117 -9.88 18.43 -13.27
CA PRO A 117 -8.99 18.10 -12.15
C PRO A 117 -9.23 16.69 -11.60
N VAL A 118 -8.14 15.95 -11.41
CA VAL A 118 -8.12 14.64 -10.78
C VAL A 118 -7.25 14.71 -9.55
N TYR A 119 -7.77 14.25 -8.43
CA TYR A 119 -7.04 14.13 -7.17
C TYR A 119 -6.76 12.68 -6.83
N HIS A 120 -5.59 12.39 -6.29
CA HIS A 120 -5.29 11.12 -5.64
C HIS A 120 -5.40 11.32 -4.13
N LEU A 121 -6.33 10.62 -3.48
CA LEU A 121 -6.76 10.84 -2.10
C LEU A 121 -6.89 9.54 -1.31
N PRO A 122 -6.45 9.48 -0.05
CA PRO A 122 -6.83 8.43 0.89
C PRO A 122 -8.24 8.72 1.44
N LEU A 123 -9.19 7.81 1.21
CA LEU A 123 -10.58 8.00 1.66
C LEU A 123 -11.01 6.85 2.56
N THR A 124 -11.66 7.19 3.68
CA THR A 124 -12.51 6.25 4.41
C THR A 124 -13.82 6.03 3.65
N LYS A 125 -14.58 5.00 4.02
CA LYS A 125 -15.92 4.76 3.45
C LYS A 125 -16.83 5.98 3.56
N LYS A 126 -16.82 6.65 4.70
CA LYS A 126 -17.61 7.87 4.94
C LYS A 126 -17.21 9.02 4.03
N MET A 127 -15.89 9.26 3.88
CA MET A 127 -15.38 10.30 2.97
C MET A 127 -15.76 10.00 1.52
N TYR A 128 -15.59 8.74 1.09
CA TYR A 128 -15.96 8.27 -0.23
C TYR A 128 -17.45 8.53 -0.52
N ASP A 129 -18.35 8.15 0.41
CA ASP A 129 -19.79 8.33 0.24
C ASP A 129 -20.17 9.82 0.20
N THR A 130 -19.50 10.66 1.01
CA THR A 130 -19.70 12.12 1.02
C THR A 130 -19.33 12.72 -0.34
N LEU A 131 -18.17 12.39 -0.88
CA LEU A 131 -17.73 12.88 -2.18
C LEU A 131 -18.61 12.33 -3.30
N LEU A 132 -18.93 11.04 -3.29
CA LEU A 132 -19.78 10.40 -4.29
C LEU A 132 -21.18 11.00 -4.32
N GLY A 133 -21.71 11.46 -3.18
CA GLY A 133 -22.99 12.16 -3.07
C GLY A 133 -23.00 13.56 -3.70
N ASN A 134 -21.83 14.20 -3.82
CA ASN A 134 -21.71 15.55 -4.40
C ASN A 134 -21.57 15.51 -5.94
N LYS A 135 -22.61 15.11 -6.63
CA LYS A 135 -22.64 14.99 -8.10
C LYS A 135 -22.42 16.30 -8.87
N LYS A 136 -22.59 17.45 -8.22
CA LYS A 136 -22.30 18.76 -8.82
C LYS A 136 -20.81 19.03 -8.93
N LEU A 137 -20.00 18.45 -8.02
CA LEU A 137 -18.57 18.66 -7.96
C LEU A 137 -17.79 17.45 -8.47
N ILE A 138 -18.25 16.24 -8.18
CA ILE A 138 -17.52 14.99 -8.47
C ILE A 138 -18.18 14.27 -9.63
N SER A 139 -17.40 14.03 -10.69
CA SER A 139 -17.82 13.26 -11.87
C SER A 139 -17.60 11.76 -11.67
N LYS A 140 -16.45 11.38 -11.14
CA LYS A 140 -16.07 9.96 -10.99
C LYS A 140 -15.11 9.74 -9.84
N ILE A 141 -15.23 8.59 -9.19
CA ILE A 141 -14.29 8.09 -8.17
C ILE A 141 -13.91 6.66 -8.55
N ILE A 142 -12.62 6.38 -8.61
CA ILE A 142 -12.07 5.06 -8.93
C ILE A 142 -11.09 4.68 -7.83
N MET A 143 -11.18 3.45 -7.30
CA MET A 143 -10.17 2.92 -6.40
C MET A 143 -8.83 2.84 -7.15
N GLU A 144 -7.74 3.18 -6.47
CA GLU A 144 -6.40 3.08 -7.04
C GLU A 144 -6.13 1.65 -7.54
N PRO A 145 -5.82 1.47 -8.84
CA PRO A 145 -5.51 0.16 -9.40
C PRO A 145 -4.26 -0.45 -8.77
N GLU A 146 -4.19 -1.78 -8.70
CA GLU A 146 -3.07 -2.51 -8.11
C GLU A 146 -1.71 -2.20 -8.79
N ALA A 147 -1.72 -1.83 -10.06
CA ALA A 147 -0.51 -1.41 -10.77
C ALA A 147 0.18 -0.20 -10.13
N TYR A 148 -0.55 0.65 -9.41
CA TYR A 148 -0.03 1.81 -8.67
C TYR A 148 0.43 1.47 -7.25
N ALA A 149 0.05 0.32 -6.71
CA ALA A 149 0.37 -0.08 -5.34
C ALA A 149 1.84 -0.42 -5.12
N GLY A 150 2.60 -0.62 -6.20
CA GLY A 150 3.96 -1.12 -6.14
C GLY A 150 4.04 -2.62 -5.87
N GLN A 151 5.26 -3.10 -5.66
CA GLN A 151 5.49 -4.53 -5.41
C GLN A 151 5.20 -4.89 -3.96
N MET A 152 4.54 -6.03 -3.76
CA MET A 152 4.23 -6.58 -2.44
C MET A 152 5.26 -7.67 -2.07
N TYR A 153 5.55 -7.77 -0.77
CA TYR A 153 6.34 -8.90 -0.25
C TYR A 153 5.50 -10.18 -0.23
N PRO A 154 6.07 -11.34 -0.58
CA PRO A 154 7.44 -11.58 -1.04
C PRO A 154 7.67 -11.12 -2.49
N LEU A 155 8.83 -10.49 -2.73
CA LEU A 155 9.20 -10.02 -4.08
C LEU A 155 9.67 -11.21 -4.92
N ASN A 156 8.74 -11.93 -5.53
CA ASN A 156 9.03 -13.06 -6.40
C ASN A 156 8.03 -13.13 -7.57
N LEU A 157 8.30 -14.02 -8.52
CA LEU A 157 7.47 -14.20 -9.71
C LEU A 157 6.32 -15.21 -9.53
N TYR A 158 6.28 -15.90 -8.39
CA TYR A 158 5.36 -17.02 -8.17
C TYR A 158 4.07 -16.58 -7.45
N THR A 159 4.16 -15.71 -6.45
CA THR A 159 3.00 -15.15 -5.79
C THR A 159 2.45 -14.01 -6.64
N LYS A 160 1.18 -14.14 -7.06
CA LYS A 160 0.45 -13.05 -7.74
C LYS A 160 -0.33 -12.22 -6.71
N TRP A 161 0.28 -12.01 -5.55
CA TRP A 161 -0.35 -11.26 -4.48
C TRP A 161 -0.28 -9.77 -4.75
N ASP A 162 -1.37 -9.12 -4.48
CA ASP A 162 -1.51 -7.68 -4.52
C ASP A 162 -1.99 -7.15 -3.15
N ARG A 163 -2.23 -5.87 -3.06
CA ARG A 163 -2.65 -5.22 -1.81
C ARG A 163 -4.03 -5.65 -1.34
N ASN A 164 -4.93 -5.94 -2.27
CA ASN A 164 -6.30 -6.32 -1.99
C ASN A 164 -6.50 -7.84 -1.92
N ASN A 165 -5.58 -8.62 -2.51
CA ASN A 165 -5.61 -10.09 -2.53
C ASN A 165 -4.24 -10.63 -2.15
N TYR A 166 -4.05 -10.95 -0.90
CA TYR A 166 -2.77 -11.30 -0.29
C TYR A 166 -2.86 -12.56 0.56
N GLY A 167 -1.86 -13.42 0.48
CA GLY A 167 -1.83 -14.69 1.22
C GLY A 167 -2.53 -15.85 0.47
N PRO A 168 -2.89 -16.93 1.19
CA PRO A 168 -2.80 -17.08 2.64
C PRO A 168 -1.35 -17.21 3.16
N ILE A 169 -1.09 -16.68 4.35
CA ILE A 169 0.17 -16.86 5.08
C ILE A 169 -0.13 -17.45 6.45
N TRP A 170 0.43 -18.60 6.73
CA TRP A 170 0.42 -19.14 8.09
C TRP A 170 1.52 -18.46 8.93
N ILE A 171 1.18 -17.95 10.10
CA ILE A 171 2.09 -17.32 11.06
C ILE A 171 2.53 -18.40 12.06
N PRO A 172 3.81 -18.83 12.03
CA PRO A 172 4.25 -19.93 12.90
C PRO A 172 4.11 -19.61 14.39
N ALA A 173 3.56 -20.53 15.15
CA ALA A 173 3.57 -20.46 16.60
C ALA A 173 4.92 -20.93 17.17
N LYS A 174 5.24 -20.51 18.41
CA LYS A 174 6.43 -21.00 19.12
C LYS A 174 6.45 -22.51 19.19
N GLY A 175 7.54 -23.12 18.76
CA GLY A 175 7.73 -24.58 18.75
C GLY A 175 7.11 -25.29 17.54
N ALA A 176 6.44 -24.57 16.64
CA ALA A 176 5.94 -25.15 15.41
C ALA A 176 7.08 -25.42 14.42
N THR A 177 6.90 -26.44 13.59
CA THR A 177 7.83 -26.80 12.53
C THR A 177 7.20 -26.52 11.18
N ILE A 178 7.96 -25.90 10.27
CA ILE A 178 7.54 -25.65 8.88
C ILE A 178 8.43 -26.49 7.97
N THR A 179 7.81 -27.22 7.06
CA THR A 179 8.54 -27.81 5.92
C THR A 179 8.66 -26.73 4.84
N LEU A 180 9.90 -26.33 4.55
CA LEU A 180 10.15 -25.35 3.48
C LEU A 180 10.05 -26.05 2.13
N THR A 181 9.32 -25.43 1.23
CA THR A 181 9.16 -25.82 -0.17
C THR A 181 9.53 -24.64 -1.08
N PRO A 182 9.77 -24.85 -2.38
CA PRO A 182 9.99 -23.74 -3.32
C PRO A 182 8.86 -22.69 -3.30
N ASP A 183 7.62 -23.11 -3.04
CA ASP A 183 6.45 -22.23 -3.05
C ASP A 183 6.37 -21.33 -1.79
N ASN A 184 6.71 -21.87 -0.61
CA ASN A 184 6.60 -21.12 0.64
C ASN A 184 7.92 -20.49 1.10
N LEU A 185 9.04 -20.91 0.54
CA LEU A 185 10.36 -20.36 0.88
C LEU A 185 10.40 -18.84 0.77
N PRO A 186 9.90 -18.18 -0.30
CA PRO A 186 9.93 -16.73 -0.43
C PRO A 186 9.19 -16.00 0.70
N ILE A 187 8.20 -16.66 1.32
CA ILE A 187 7.42 -16.09 2.43
C ILE A 187 8.28 -16.04 3.71
N TYR A 188 9.04 -17.11 4.00
CA TYR A 188 9.75 -17.28 5.27
C TYR A 188 11.24 -16.94 5.21
N GLU A 189 11.84 -16.88 4.02
CA GLU A 189 13.27 -16.62 3.83
C GLU A 189 13.77 -15.39 4.61
N ARG A 190 13.02 -14.29 4.54
CA ARG A 190 13.41 -13.06 5.22
C ARG A 190 13.39 -13.19 6.73
N CYS A 191 12.43 -13.93 7.28
CA CYS A 191 12.38 -14.21 8.71
C CYS A 191 13.59 -15.02 9.14
N ILE A 192 13.91 -16.09 8.39
CA ILE A 192 15.03 -17.00 8.69
C ILE A 192 16.37 -16.28 8.60
N VAL A 193 16.60 -15.54 7.52
CA VAL A 193 17.92 -14.96 7.23
C VAL A 193 18.11 -13.60 7.88
N ALA A 194 17.14 -12.67 7.71
CA ALA A 194 17.32 -11.27 8.11
C ALA A 194 16.98 -11.02 9.57
N TYR A 195 15.99 -11.70 10.12
CA TYR A 195 15.53 -11.46 11.50
C TYR A 195 16.11 -12.43 12.50
N GLU A 196 16.28 -13.70 12.13
CA GLU A 196 16.86 -14.72 13.02
C GLU A 196 18.37 -14.89 12.80
N GLY A 197 18.92 -14.34 11.72
CA GLY A 197 20.37 -14.39 11.43
C GLY A 197 20.88 -15.75 10.99
N ASN A 198 20.00 -16.65 10.57
CA ASN A 198 20.38 -17.98 10.09
C ASN A 198 20.95 -17.92 8.66
N LYS A 199 21.73 -18.94 8.32
CA LYS A 199 22.17 -19.16 6.93
C LYS A 199 21.17 -20.08 6.23
N LEU A 200 20.79 -19.71 5.03
CA LEU A 200 19.90 -20.49 4.17
C LEU A 200 20.62 -20.76 2.85
N GLU A 201 20.71 -22.03 2.48
CA GLU A 201 21.23 -22.47 1.18
C GLU A 201 20.19 -23.36 0.51
N VAL A 202 19.84 -23.02 -0.72
CA VAL A 202 18.98 -23.85 -1.57
C VAL A 202 19.91 -24.64 -2.50
N LYS A 203 19.92 -25.97 -2.37
CA LYS A 203 20.67 -26.86 -3.25
C LYS A 203 19.72 -27.39 -4.32
N SER A 204 20.11 -27.32 -5.56
CA SER A 204 19.47 -28.06 -6.67
C SER A 204 20.03 -29.47 -6.70
N ASP A 205 19.15 -30.46 -6.65
CA ASP A 205 19.51 -31.86 -6.92
C ASP A 205 19.82 -32.06 -8.39
#